data_d515aacf320b23c5cf2cbd9ebcbf73ba
#
_entry.id   d515aacf320b23c5cf2cbd9ebcbf73ba
#
_cell.length_a   1.000
_cell.length_b   1.000
_cell.length_c   1.000
_cell.angle_alpha   90.00
_cell.angle_beta   90.00
_cell.angle_gamma   90.00
#
_symmetry.space_group_name_H-M   'P 1'
#
loop_
_entity.id
_entity.type
_entity.pdbx_description
1 polymer ?
#
loop_
_entity_poly.entity_id
_entity_poly.type
_entity_poly.pdbx_seq_one_letter_code
_entity_poly.pdbx_strand_id
1 'polypeptide(L)'
;MPAFSRRLTAAFAAAFLLLSVSAVLAAPKSFASSDDAKEKDEPQKFLPDYDKLVQGKDADWVYFPKGSLKGTYKTVMVKDFEHNGKSRDSRDAARDGKEYAEQWLEKEGFEVVEKNADLIVEGNVFNAWEPSGAARYWGGWAANPGVGLELLIKNKSGEVVGELRQKAKGSTVPDAVENGLEDMCKSVAAGK
;
A
#
# COMPACT_ATOMS: atom_id res chain seq x y z
N MET A 1 52.37 -64.43 3.15
CA MET A 1 51.35 -64.02 2.17
C MET A 1 50.24 -63.36 2.89
N PRO A 2 50.06 -62.03 2.82
CA PRO A 2 48.94 -61.37 3.45
C PRO A 2 47.92 -60.93 2.40
N ALA A 3 46.66 -61.14 2.74
CA ALA A 3 45.49 -60.78 1.96
C ALA A 3 45.17 -59.28 2.04
N PHE A 4 44.97 -58.67 0.88
CA PHE A 4 44.53 -57.32 0.75
C PHE A 4 43.00 -57.20 0.92
N SER A 5 42.59 -56.51 1.97
CA SER A 5 41.20 -56.10 2.13
C SER A 5 40.98 -54.73 1.58
N ARG A 6 40.27 -54.60 0.46
CA ARG A 6 39.80 -53.33 -0.10
C ARG A 6 38.48 -52.95 0.55
N ARG A 7 38.49 -51.94 1.39
CA ARG A 7 37.27 -51.29 1.86
C ARG A 7 36.91 -50.20 0.89
N LEU A 8 35.83 -50.40 0.15
CA LEU A 8 35.16 -49.38 -0.64
C LEU A 8 34.31 -48.51 0.34
N THR A 9 34.73 -47.29 0.52
CA THR A 9 33.89 -46.25 1.15
C THR A 9 33.10 -45.53 0.07
N ALA A 10 31.81 -45.87 0.00
CA ALA A 10 30.86 -45.14 -0.83
C ALA A 10 30.46 -43.87 -0.10
N ALA A 11 30.94 -42.74 -0.58
CA ALA A 11 30.48 -41.39 -0.14
C ALA A 11 29.14 -41.09 -0.82
N PHE A 12 28.06 -41.15 -0.07
CA PHE A 12 26.77 -40.59 -0.51
C PHE A 12 26.80 -39.10 -0.36
N ALA A 13 26.98 -38.39 -1.46
CA ALA A 13 26.74 -36.96 -1.54
C ALA A 13 25.23 -36.75 -1.73
N ALA A 14 24.52 -36.51 -0.62
CA ALA A 14 23.15 -36.06 -0.66
C ALA A 14 23.13 -34.56 -1.04
N ALA A 15 22.91 -34.27 -2.32
CA ALA A 15 22.63 -32.93 -2.80
C ALA A 15 21.21 -32.55 -2.37
N PHE A 16 21.07 -31.82 -1.28
CA PHE A 16 19.83 -31.15 -0.91
C PHE A 16 19.65 -29.95 -1.85
N LEU A 17 18.87 -30.15 -2.92
CA LEU A 17 18.31 -29.07 -3.72
C LEU A 17 17.22 -28.40 -2.88
N LEU A 18 17.57 -27.34 -2.17
CA LEU A 18 16.61 -26.41 -1.60
C LEU A 18 15.97 -25.61 -2.74
N LEU A 19 14.89 -26.15 -3.29
CA LEU A 19 13.91 -25.39 -4.07
C LEU A 19 13.22 -24.44 -3.12
N SER A 20 13.76 -23.24 -2.98
CA SER A 20 13.03 -22.10 -2.42
C SER A 20 11.91 -21.74 -3.40
N VAL A 21 10.75 -22.38 -3.23
CA VAL A 21 9.52 -21.91 -3.84
C VAL A 21 9.16 -20.62 -3.10
N SER A 22 9.60 -19.48 -3.65
CA SER A 22 9.05 -18.18 -3.30
C SER A 22 7.60 -18.24 -3.78
N ALA A 23 6.68 -18.59 -2.87
CA ALA A 23 5.27 -18.37 -3.10
C ALA A 23 5.08 -16.85 -3.22
N VAL A 24 5.05 -16.36 -4.44
CA VAL A 24 4.50 -15.04 -4.73
C VAL A 24 3.04 -15.16 -4.33
N LEU A 25 2.71 -14.69 -3.13
CA LEU A 25 1.33 -14.52 -2.72
C LEU A 25 0.75 -13.46 -3.64
N ALA A 26 0.04 -13.92 -4.67
CA ALA A 26 -0.72 -13.02 -5.52
C ALA A 26 -1.65 -12.19 -4.62
N ALA A 27 -1.70 -10.89 -4.84
CA ALA A 27 -2.62 -10.01 -4.13
C ALA A 27 -4.05 -10.58 -4.25
N PRO A 28 -4.81 -10.63 -3.17
CA PRO A 28 -6.18 -11.12 -3.24
C PRO A 28 -6.99 -10.24 -4.19
N LYS A 29 -7.86 -10.85 -4.97
CA LYS A 29 -8.75 -10.12 -5.92
C LYS A 29 -9.74 -9.20 -5.21
N SER A 30 -9.96 -9.39 -3.92
CA SER A 30 -10.78 -8.54 -3.06
C SER A 30 -9.92 -8.02 -1.91
N PHE A 31 -9.93 -6.71 -1.70
CA PHE A 31 -9.24 -6.02 -0.61
C PHE A 31 -10.20 -5.66 0.54
N ALA A 32 -11.37 -6.30 0.58
CA ALA A 32 -12.30 -6.11 1.68
C ALA A 32 -11.73 -6.70 2.96
N SER A 33 -11.75 -5.94 4.06
CA SER A 33 -11.47 -6.51 5.38
C SER A 33 -12.61 -7.45 5.78
N SER A 34 -12.32 -8.42 6.67
CA SER A 34 -13.32 -9.34 7.20
C SER A 34 -14.50 -8.63 7.89
N ASP A 35 -14.32 -7.38 8.31
CA ASP A 35 -15.33 -6.56 8.97
C ASP A 35 -16.27 -5.84 8.00
N ASP A 36 -15.86 -5.72 6.73
CA ASP A 36 -16.61 -5.02 5.67
C ASP A 36 -17.35 -5.97 4.73
N ALA A 37 -17.71 -7.17 5.18
CA ALA A 37 -18.39 -8.22 4.39
C ALA A 37 -19.72 -7.81 3.73
N LYS A 38 -20.12 -6.54 3.84
CA LYS A 38 -21.28 -5.94 3.19
C LYS A 38 -20.98 -5.12 1.95
N GLU A 39 -19.72 -4.78 1.69
CA GLU A 39 -19.33 -4.06 0.49
C GLU A 39 -18.86 -5.05 -0.58
N LYS A 40 -19.73 -5.24 -1.54
CA LYS A 40 -19.47 -5.99 -2.77
C LYS A 40 -18.37 -5.29 -3.55
N ASP A 41 -17.37 -6.05 -3.95
CA ASP A 41 -16.35 -5.76 -4.98
C ASP A 41 -16.03 -4.27 -5.14
N GLU A 42 -15.12 -3.77 -4.31
CA GLU A 42 -14.58 -2.42 -4.47
C GLU A 42 -13.96 -2.27 -5.86
N PRO A 43 -14.22 -1.16 -6.55
CA PRO A 43 -13.72 -0.98 -7.90
C PRO A 43 -12.19 -0.92 -7.90
N GLN A 44 -11.55 -1.82 -8.63
CA GLN A 44 -10.11 -1.86 -8.87
C GLN A 44 -9.87 -1.21 -10.24
N LYS A 45 -9.81 0.14 -10.30
CA LYS A 45 -9.76 0.87 -11.57
C LYS A 45 -8.70 1.96 -11.62
N PHE A 46 -8.15 2.34 -10.48
CA PHE A 46 -7.22 3.46 -10.39
C PHE A 46 -5.77 3.04 -10.57
N LEU A 47 -5.37 1.96 -9.90
CA LEU A 47 -4.01 1.42 -10.03
C LEU A 47 -3.91 0.54 -11.28
N PRO A 48 -2.82 0.59 -12.04
CA PRO A 48 -2.63 -0.28 -13.20
C PRO A 48 -2.32 -1.74 -12.85
N ASP A 49 -1.63 -1.99 -11.74
CA ASP A 49 -1.00 -3.28 -11.45
C ASP A 49 -1.51 -3.94 -10.14
N TYR A 50 -2.83 -3.99 -9.92
CA TYR A 50 -3.41 -4.60 -8.70
C TYR A 50 -2.90 -6.02 -8.44
N ASP A 51 -2.65 -6.79 -9.48
CA ASP A 51 -2.18 -8.19 -9.36
C ASP A 51 -0.73 -8.28 -8.82
N LYS A 52 0.02 -7.17 -8.83
CA LYS A 52 1.39 -7.10 -8.33
C LYS A 52 1.50 -6.58 -6.90
N LEU A 53 0.40 -6.08 -6.35
CA LEU A 53 0.37 -5.62 -4.97
C LEU A 53 0.66 -6.76 -4.02
N VAL A 54 1.53 -6.53 -3.06
CA VAL A 54 1.86 -7.43 -1.97
C VAL A 54 1.57 -6.76 -0.63
N GLN A 55 1.40 -7.52 0.43
CA GLN A 55 1.21 -6.98 1.76
C GLN A 55 2.41 -6.14 2.17
N GLY A 56 2.17 -4.88 2.53
CA GLY A 56 3.17 -3.96 3.04
C GLY A 56 3.45 -4.14 4.53
N LYS A 57 4.43 -3.37 5.03
CA LYS A 57 4.73 -3.32 6.46
C LYS A 57 3.87 -2.28 7.17
N ASP A 58 3.77 -1.10 6.58
CA ASP A 58 3.05 0.05 7.13
C ASP A 58 1.72 0.21 6.39
N ALA A 59 1.72 0.33 5.06
CA ALA A 59 0.49 0.27 4.25
C ALA A 59 0.03 -1.18 4.03
N ASP A 60 -1.28 -1.37 3.85
CA ASP A 60 -1.89 -2.70 3.66
C ASP A 60 -1.32 -3.42 2.42
N TRP A 61 -1.26 -2.71 1.29
CA TRP A 61 -0.85 -3.25 0.00
C TRP A 61 0.08 -2.29 -0.72
N VAL A 62 1.21 -2.81 -1.19
CA VAL A 62 2.24 -2.01 -1.86
C VAL A 62 2.82 -2.74 -3.07
N TYR A 63 3.27 -1.97 -4.05
CA TYR A 63 4.10 -2.43 -5.16
C TYR A 63 5.14 -1.38 -5.50
N PHE A 64 6.42 -1.70 -5.36
CA PHE A 64 7.55 -0.84 -5.69
C PHE A 64 8.50 -1.59 -6.63
N PRO A 65 8.37 -1.42 -7.95
CA PRO A 65 9.16 -2.20 -8.93
C PRO A 65 10.67 -1.99 -8.82
N LYS A 66 11.09 -0.85 -8.27
CA LYS A 66 12.51 -0.48 -8.13
C LYS A 66 12.97 -0.34 -6.67
N GLY A 67 12.15 -0.74 -5.71
CA GLY A 67 12.45 -0.63 -4.28
C GLY A 67 12.31 0.79 -3.75
N SER A 68 13.16 1.19 -2.79
CA SER A 68 13.04 2.46 -2.08
C SER A 68 13.11 3.68 -3.00
N LEU A 69 12.17 4.59 -2.85
CA LEU A 69 12.13 5.87 -3.56
C LEU A 69 12.97 6.93 -2.87
N LYS A 70 13.08 6.86 -1.53
CA LYS A 70 13.91 7.77 -0.74
C LYS A 70 15.39 7.57 -1.06
N GLY A 71 16.09 8.66 -1.33
CA GLY A 71 17.49 8.64 -1.74
C GLY A 71 17.71 8.57 -3.25
N THR A 72 16.72 8.06 -4.01
CA THR A 72 16.74 8.11 -5.48
C THR A 72 16.06 9.38 -6.00
N TYR A 73 14.98 9.80 -5.36
CA TYR A 73 14.20 10.97 -5.70
C TYR A 73 14.18 11.93 -4.51
N LYS A 74 14.16 13.23 -4.79
CA LYS A 74 14.17 14.28 -3.75
C LYS A 74 12.88 15.06 -3.70
N THR A 75 12.37 15.43 -4.87
CA THR A 75 11.19 16.30 -4.99
C THR A 75 9.96 15.51 -5.36
N VAL A 76 8.83 15.88 -4.78
CA VAL A 76 7.53 15.28 -5.04
C VAL A 76 6.46 16.36 -5.28
N MET A 77 5.58 16.09 -6.23
CA MET A 77 4.37 16.87 -6.47
C MET A 77 3.16 15.99 -6.22
N VAL A 78 2.26 16.44 -5.38
CA VAL A 78 0.99 15.76 -5.11
C VAL A 78 -0.10 16.44 -5.93
N LYS A 79 -0.81 15.65 -6.75
CA LYS A 79 -1.97 16.12 -7.49
C LYS A 79 -3.21 16.11 -6.60
N ASP A 80 -4.24 16.83 -7.02
CA ASP A 80 -5.55 16.75 -6.39
C ASP A 80 -6.04 15.30 -6.46
N PHE A 81 -6.57 14.79 -5.36
CA PHE A 81 -7.06 13.43 -5.28
C PHE A 81 -8.37 13.29 -6.03
N GLU A 82 -8.51 12.18 -6.74
CA GLU A 82 -9.77 11.75 -7.32
C GLU A 82 -10.63 11.03 -6.27
N HIS A 83 -11.92 10.87 -6.55
CA HIS A 83 -12.79 10.04 -5.74
C HIS A 83 -13.80 9.28 -6.61
N ASN A 84 -13.96 8.00 -6.33
CA ASN A 84 -14.94 7.14 -7.00
C ASN A 84 -16.26 7.06 -6.22
N GLY A 85 -16.26 7.51 -4.98
CA GLY A 85 -17.43 7.52 -4.11
C GLY A 85 -18.43 8.59 -4.50
N LYS A 86 -19.73 8.28 -4.34
CA LYS A 86 -20.84 9.23 -4.55
C LYS A 86 -21.16 10.04 -3.29
N SER A 87 -20.59 9.67 -2.15
CA SER A 87 -20.85 10.33 -0.87
C SER A 87 -20.19 11.70 -0.77
N ARG A 88 -20.72 12.55 0.11
CA ARG A 88 -20.08 13.80 0.47
C ARG A 88 -18.73 13.52 1.15
N ASP A 89 -18.69 12.51 2.00
CA ASP A 89 -17.50 12.12 2.76
C ASP A 89 -16.34 11.76 1.85
N SER A 90 -16.60 11.08 0.72
CA SER A 90 -15.55 10.75 -0.26
C SER A 90 -14.95 12.00 -0.92
N ARG A 91 -15.78 13.02 -1.21
CA ARG A 91 -15.30 14.29 -1.79
C ARG A 91 -14.49 15.11 -0.79
N ASP A 92 -14.96 15.18 0.45
CA ASP A 92 -14.27 15.90 1.52
C ASP A 92 -12.95 15.18 1.85
N ALA A 93 -12.94 13.86 1.92
CA ALA A 93 -11.74 13.05 2.09
C ALA A 93 -10.72 13.25 0.94
N ALA A 94 -11.18 13.36 -0.31
CA ALA A 94 -10.29 13.60 -1.44
C ALA A 94 -9.64 15.00 -1.39
N ARG A 95 -10.40 16.02 -0.99
CA ARG A 95 -9.88 17.37 -0.81
C ARG A 95 -8.78 17.40 0.27
N ASP A 96 -9.06 16.80 1.42
CA ASP A 96 -8.14 16.79 2.56
C ASP A 96 -6.94 15.86 2.31
N GLY A 97 -7.11 14.84 1.47
CA GLY A 97 -6.09 13.83 1.16
C GLY A 97 -4.81 14.40 0.56
N LYS A 98 -4.93 15.40 -0.33
CA LYS A 98 -3.75 16.06 -0.89
C LYS A 98 -2.91 16.73 0.20
N GLU A 99 -3.53 17.53 1.06
CA GLU A 99 -2.84 18.27 2.11
C GLU A 99 -2.13 17.31 3.08
N TYR A 100 -2.80 16.24 3.51
CA TYR A 100 -2.18 15.25 4.38
C TYR A 100 -1.05 14.48 3.69
N ALA A 101 -1.21 14.13 2.40
CA ALA A 101 -0.14 13.48 1.65
C ALA A 101 1.11 14.38 1.53
N GLU A 102 0.93 15.67 1.25
CA GLU A 102 2.02 16.66 1.21
C GLU A 102 2.74 16.72 2.56
N GLN A 103 2.00 16.89 3.68
CA GLN A 103 2.56 16.98 5.03
C GLN A 103 3.34 15.74 5.43
N TRP A 104 2.81 14.53 5.15
CA TRP A 104 3.48 13.29 5.52
C TRP A 104 4.69 12.98 4.63
N LEU A 105 4.65 13.30 3.33
CA LEU A 105 5.82 13.17 2.46
C LEU A 105 6.96 14.11 2.88
N GLU A 106 6.64 15.34 3.34
CA GLU A 106 7.63 16.24 3.93
C GLU A 106 8.24 15.67 5.21
N LYS A 107 7.42 15.13 6.12
CA LYS A 107 7.90 14.45 7.34
C LYS A 107 8.81 13.25 7.02
N GLU A 108 8.53 12.54 5.95
CA GLU A 108 9.36 11.44 5.47
C GLU A 108 10.64 11.91 4.74
N GLY A 109 10.79 13.22 4.52
CA GLY A 109 12.02 13.85 4.02
C GLY A 109 12.07 14.05 2.51
N PHE A 110 10.91 14.09 1.85
CA PHE A 110 10.78 14.61 0.49
C PHE A 110 10.56 16.12 0.51
N GLU A 111 11.00 16.80 -0.53
CA GLU A 111 10.69 18.20 -0.76
C GLU A 111 9.44 18.30 -1.64
N VAL A 112 8.34 18.82 -1.08
CA VAL A 112 7.09 19.04 -1.82
C VAL A 112 7.22 20.29 -2.69
N VAL A 113 6.92 20.14 -3.97
CA VAL A 113 7.02 21.23 -4.96
C VAL A 113 5.79 21.26 -5.88
N GLU A 114 5.44 22.44 -6.37
CA GLU A 114 4.30 22.59 -7.28
C GLU A 114 4.59 22.19 -8.73
N LYS A 115 5.86 22.15 -9.14
CA LYS A 115 6.28 21.92 -10.53
C LYS A 115 7.64 21.25 -10.60
N ASN A 116 7.88 20.55 -11.71
CA ASN A 116 9.19 19.95 -12.02
C ASN A 116 9.69 18.94 -10.97
N ALA A 117 8.77 18.24 -10.30
CA ALA A 117 9.10 17.22 -9.35
C ALA A 117 9.78 15.99 -9.99
N ASP A 118 10.59 15.27 -9.21
CA ASP A 118 11.11 13.96 -9.60
C ASP A 118 10.02 12.89 -9.57
N LEU A 119 9.08 13.02 -8.61
CA LEU A 119 7.93 12.14 -8.42
C LEU A 119 6.62 12.92 -8.55
N ILE A 120 5.64 12.27 -9.12
CA ILE A 120 4.25 12.74 -9.18
C ILE A 120 3.41 11.71 -8.43
N VAL A 121 2.69 12.16 -7.40
CA VAL A 121 1.75 11.36 -6.62
C VAL A 121 0.34 11.70 -7.05
N GLU A 122 -0.38 10.71 -7.53
CA GLU A 122 -1.81 10.76 -7.84
C GLU A 122 -2.54 9.95 -6.77
N GLY A 123 -3.59 10.51 -6.18
CA GLY A 123 -4.35 9.88 -5.12
C GLY A 123 -5.80 9.64 -5.52
N ASN A 124 -6.41 8.60 -4.97
CA ASN A 124 -7.82 8.27 -5.14
C ASN A 124 -8.45 7.83 -3.83
N VAL A 125 -9.64 8.38 -3.53
CA VAL A 125 -10.49 7.88 -2.46
C VAL A 125 -11.54 6.94 -3.07
N PHE A 126 -11.33 5.64 -2.92
CA PHE A 126 -12.26 4.67 -3.48
C PHE A 126 -13.47 4.42 -2.57
N ASN A 127 -13.35 4.70 -1.28
CA ASN A 127 -14.44 4.59 -0.32
C ASN A 127 -14.25 5.56 0.86
N ALA A 128 -15.33 6.08 1.42
CA ALA A 128 -15.35 6.77 2.69
C ALA A 128 -16.71 6.56 3.35
N TRP A 129 -16.70 6.23 4.62
CA TRP A 129 -17.92 5.96 5.36
C TRP A 129 -17.89 6.53 6.78
N GLU A 130 -19.04 7.03 7.19
CA GLU A 130 -19.28 7.46 8.55
C GLU A 130 -20.43 6.63 9.13
N PRO A 131 -20.18 5.82 10.18
CA PRO A 131 -21.23 5.02 10.80
C PRO A 131 -22.26 5.92 11.50
N SER A 132 -23.52 5.48 11.51
CA SER A 132 -24.56 6.18 12.25
C SER A 132 -24.24 6.27 13.76
N GLY A 133 -24.78 7.31 14.45
CA GLY A 133 -24.56 7.47 15.89
C GLY A 133 -24.94 6.23 16.71
N ALA A 134 -26.02 5.52 16.33
CA ALA A 134 -26.41 4.27 16.97
C ALA A 134 -25.36 3.15 16.75
N ALA A 135 -24.81 3.02 15.54
CA ALA A 135 -23.74 2.07 15.26
C ALA A 135 -22.48 2.35 16.07
N ARG A 136 -22.11 3.62 16.25
CA ARG A 136 -20.96 4.02 17.08
C ARG A 136 -21.16 3.65 18.55
N TYR A 137 -22.38 3.84 19.08
CA TYR A 137 -22.67 3.53 20.48
C TYR A 137 -22.56 2.04 20.81
N TRP A 138 -23.03 1.17 19.90
CA TRP A 138 -23.06 -0.28 20.12
C TRP A 138 -21.88 -1.04 19.53
N GLY A 139 -21.23 -0.48 18.51
CA GLY A 139 -20.20 -1.17 17.72
C GLY A 139 -18.76 -0.95 18.20
N GLY A 140 -18.52 -0.05 19.16
CA GLY A 140 -17.16 0.27 19.62
C GLY A 140 -16.22 0.64 18.46
N TRP A 141 -14.97 0.19 18.53
CA TRP A 141 -13.95 0.44 17.51
C TRP A 141 -14.35 -0.04 16.09
N ALA A 142 -15.12 -1.12 15.99
CA ALA A 142 -15.55 -1.65 14.69
C ALA A 142 -16.45 -0.67 13.92
N ALA A 143 -17.15 0.21 14.62
CA ALA A 143 -18.03 1.23 14.08
C ALA A 143 -17.36 2.60 13.91
N ASN A 144 -16.04 2.68 13.88
CA ASN A 144 -15.36 3.94 13.61
C ASN A 144 -15.46 4.32 12.12
N PRO A 145 -15.47 5.64 11.83
CA PRO A 145 -15.32 6.13 10.46
C PRO A 145 -14.11 5.55 9.77
N GLY A 146 -14.19 5.38 8.47
CA GLY A 146 -13.09 4.84 7.72
C GLY A 146 -12.98 5.39 6.31
N VAL A 147 -11.84 5.12 5.69
CA VAL A 147 -11.53 5.52 4.33
C VAL A 147 -10.77 4.42 3.61
N GLY A 148 -10.98 4.32 2.31
CA GLY A 148 -10.17 3.54 1.38
C GLY A 148 -9.41 4.46 0.44
N LEU A 149 -8.10 4.33 0.42
CA LEU A 149 -7.15 5.21 -0.29
C LEU A 149 -6.30 4.40 -1.26
N GLU A 150 -5.95 5.03 -2.37
CA GLU A 150 -4.96 4.53 -3.33
C GLU A 150 -3.99 5.64 -3.69
N LEU A 151 -2.71 5.31 -3.82
CA LEU A 151 -1.68 6.19 -4.35
C LEU A 151 -1.00 5.53 -5.55
N LEU A 152 -0.89 6.29 -6.64
CA LEU A 152 -0.13 5.95 -7.83
C LEU A 152 1.03 6.93 -7.96
N ILE A 153 2.25 6.40 -7.94
CA ILE A 153 3.46 7.21 -7.96
C ILE A 153 4.19 7.00 -9.28
N LYS A 154 4.41 8.08 -9.98
CA LYS A 154 5.12 8.11 -11.26
C LYS A 154 6.38 8.96 -11.14
N ASN A 155 7.43 8.59 -11.85
CA ASN A 155 8.56 9.48 -12.03
C ASN A 155 8.26 10.53 -13.11
N LYS A 156 9.16 11.49 -13.30
CA LYS A 156 9.01 12.58 -14.29
C LYS A 156 8.90 12.13 -15.75
N SER A 157 9.29 10.88 -16.07
CA SER A 157 9.09 10.28 -17.40
C SER A 157 7.74 9.57 -17.55
N GLY A 158 6.90 9.56 -16.50
CA GLY A 158 5.60 8.92 -16.49
C GLY A 158 5.64 7.43 -16.17
N GLU A 159 6.79 6.87 -15.84
CA GLU A 159 6.94 5.47 -15.44
C GLU A 159 6.39 5.28 -14.02
N VAL A 160 5.60 4.23 -13.80
CA VAL A 160 5.10 3.85 -12.47
C VAL A 160 6.25 3.32 -11.63
N VAL A 161 6.47 3.92 -10.48
CA VAL A 161 7.52 3.58 -9.53
C VAL A 161 6.99 3.15 -8.16
N GLY A 162 5.68 3.32 -7.93
CA GLY A 162 5.03 2.87 -6.72
C GLY A 162 3.51 2.85 -6.87
N GLU A 163 2.88 1.85 -6.26
CA GLU A 163 1.44 1.70 -6.13
C GLU A 163 1.13 1.27 -4.71
N LEU A 164 0.16 1.93 -4.08
CA LEU A 164 -0.25 1.60 -2.72
C LEU A 164 -1.77 1.60 -2.60
N ARG A 165 -2.27 0.75 -1.73
CA ARG A 165 -3.68 0.70 -1.36
C ARG A 165 -3.80 0.50 0.14
N GLN A 166 -4.69 1.27 0.78
CA GLN A 166 -4.86 1.31 2.22
C GLN A 166 -6.32 1.43 2.60
N LYS A 167 -6.72 0.74 3.67
CA LYS A 167 -7.94 1.02 4.42
C LYS A 167 -7.57 1.48 5.82
N ALA A 168 -8.08 2.64 6.21
CA ALA A 168 -7.80 3.21 7.52
C ALA A 168 -9.07 3.56 8.26
N LYS A 169 -8.99 3.58 9.59
CA LYS A 169 -10.05 4.01 10.50
C LYS A 169 -9.54 5.17 11.37
N GLY A 170 -10.47 6.02 11.77
CA GLY A 170 -10.19 7.15 12.66
C GLY A 170 -11.38 7.47 13.56
N SER A 171 -11.25 8.47 14.40
CA SER A 171 -12.38 8.99 15.19
C SER A 171 -13.35 9.79 14.32
N THR A 172 -12.84 10.35 13.23
CA THR A 172 -13.57 11.03 12.16
C THR A 172 -13.07 10.55 10.80
N VAL A 173 -13.76 10.94 9.70
CA VAL A 173 -13.26 10.65 8.35
C VAL A 173 -11.92 11.36 8.07
N PRO A 174 -11.71 12.64 8.40
CA PRO A 174 -10.40 13.28 8.28
C PRO A 174 -9.28 12.54 9.02
N ASP A 175 -9.52 12.12 10.28
CA ASP A 175 -8.52 11.34 11.04
C ASP A 175 -8.20 10.00 10.34
N ALA A 176 -9.20 9.36 9.74
CA ALA A 176 -8.97 8.13 8.98
C ALA A 176 -8.13 8.38 7.73
N VAL A 177 -8.33 9.51 7.03
CA VAL A 177 -7.52 9.94 5.88
C VAL A 177 -6.08 10.19 6.31
N GLU A 178 -5.89 10.95 7.39
CA GLU A 178 -4.56 11.24 7.92
C GLU A 178 -3.81 9.97 8.30
N ASN A 179 -4.43 9.08 9.09
CA ASN A 179 -3.84 7.81 9.50
C ASN A 179 -3.44 6.93 8.29
N GLY A 180 -4.32 6.83 7.30
CA GLY A 180 -4.06 6.04 6.10
C GLY A 180 -2.90 6.61 5.28
N LEU A 181 -2.82 7.92 5.13
CA LEU A 181 -1.74 8.57 4.40
C LEU A 181 -0.41 8.55 5.17
N GLU A 182 -0.44 8.60 6.49
CA GLU A 182 0.75 8.38 7.33
C GLU A 182 1.42 7.04 6.98
N ASP A 183 0.65 5.94 7.01
CA ASP A 183 1.15 4.60 6.75
C ASP A 183 1.63 4.44 5.29
N MET A 184 0.87 5.00 4.33
CA MET A 184 1.24 4.97 2.92
C MET A 184 2.53 5.76 2.65
N CYS A 185 2.69 6.97 3.21
CA CYS A 185 3.90 7.80 3.02
C CYS A 185 5.14 7.18 3.67
N LYS A 186 5.00 6.52 4.84
CA LYS A 186 6.08 5.70 5.43
C LYS A 186 6.50 4.58 4.48
N SER A 187 5.55 3.89 3.87
CA SER A 187 5.82 2.85 2.87
C SER A 187 6.51 3.41 1.63
N VAL A 188 6.12 4.60 1.15
CA VAL A 188 6.80 5.31 0.05
C VAL A 188 8.25 5.57 0.37
N ALA A 189 8.54 6.06 1.57
CA ALA A 189 9.92 6.32 1.99
C ALA A 189 10.73 5.02 2.13
N ALA A 190 10.12 3.97 2.67
CA ALA A 190 10.79 2.69 2.88
C ALA A 190 10.92 1.84 1.61
N GLY A 191 10.04 2.02 0.61
CA GLY A 191 9.98 1.22 -0.62
C GLY A 191 9.49 -0.21 -0.38
N LYS A 192 8.59 -0.39 0.60
CA LYS A 192 8.06 -1.70 1.02
C LYS A 192 6.80 -1.56 1.87
#